data_2eba6cb40665c51c023187d2d3d16de0
#
_entry.id   2eba6cb40665c51c023187d2d3d16de0
#
_cell.length_a   1.000
_cell.length_b   1.000
_cell.length_c   1.000
_cell.angle_alpha   90.00
_cell.angle_beta   90.00
_cell.angle_gamma   90.00
#
_symmetry.space_group_name_H-M   'P 1'
#
loop_
_entity.id
_entity.type
_entity.pdbx_description
1 polymer ?
#
loop_
_entity_poly.entity_id
_entity_poly.type
_entity_poly.pdbx_seq_one_letter_code
_entity_poly.pdbx_strand_id
1 'polypeptide(L)'
;MSLSSALSTAQSIFNNTGIQTGVASKNIANAQNANYVRRSAVLTTGGNGSLVVAIERSQNLALYRQTIESSSLYSGQKILLSGLEEVKSLMGGNDYETSPSAIIANLRNNLQTWASKPSETTVGATVISTAVDLANSLNTASDQLQAIRKRADDDIKQGVEELNKLAPIEGEETELA
;
A
#
# COMPACT_ATOMS: atom_id res chain seq x y z
N MET A 1 -38.13 3.94 -48.69
CA MET A 1 -37.60 3.04 -47.63
C MET A 1 -38.29 1.71 -47.79
N SER A 2 -37.54 0.59 -47.85
CA SER A 2 -38.11 -0.75 -47.96
C SER A 2 -38.64 -1.22 -46.57
N LEU A 3 -39.64 -2.09 -46.58
CA LEU A 3 -40.21 -2.67 -45.34
C LEU A 3 -39.13 -3.36 -44.49
N SER A 4 -38.14 -3.96 -45.12
CA SER A 4 -37.00 -4.58 -44.45
C SER A 4 -36.12 -3.57 -43.73
N SER A 5 -35.89 -2.38 -44.27
CA SER A 5 -35.16 -1.31 -43.63
C SER A 5 -35.90 -0.78 -42.38
N ALA A 6 -37.23 -0.63 -42.46
CA ALA A 6 -38.05 -0.20 -41.32
C ALA A 6 -38.02 -1.24 -40.20
N LEU A 7 -38.09 -2.54 -40.53
CA LEU A 7 -38.02 -3.64 -39.56
C LEU A 7 -36.66 -3.72 -38.88
N SER A 8 -35.56 -3.55 -39.64
CA SER A 8 -34.19 -3.52 -39.09
C SER A 8 -33.99 -2.36 -38.11
N THR A 9 -34.50 -1.17 -38.47
CA THR A 9 -34.45 -0.01 -37.59
C THR A 9 -35.24 -0.22 -36.29
N ALA A 10 -36.45 -0.80 -36.38
CA ALA A 10 -37.26 -1.13 -35.20
C ALA A 10 -36.54 -2.13 -34.28
N GLN A 11 -35.91 -3.16 -34.86
CA GLN A 11 -35.17 -4.16 -34.11
C GLN A 11 -33.96 -3.55 -33.39
N SER A 12 -33.22 -2.64 -34.03
CA SER A 12 -32.12 -1.91 -33.42
C SER A 12 -32.59 -1.01 -32.26
N ILE A 13 -33.74 -0.36 -32.40
CA ILE A 13 -34.31 0.47 -31.32
C ILE A 13 -34.69 -0.41 -30.11
N PHE A 14 -35.33 -1.55 -30.32
CA PHE A 14 -35.66 -2.47 -29.23
C PHE A 14 -34.42 -2.98 -28.50
N ASN A 15 -33.40 -3.39 -29.23
CA ASN A 15 -32.15 -3.85 -28.62
C ASN A 15 -31.50 -2.74 -27.77
N ASN A 16 -31.40 -1.53 -28.31
CA ASN A 16 -30.82 -0.37 -27.62
C ASN A 16 -31.61 0.01 -26.36
N THR A 17 -32.94 -0.02 -26.46
CA THR A 17 -33.82 0.23 -25.28
C THR A 17 -33.65 -0.85 -24.23
N GLY A 18 -33.51 -2.11 -24.63
CA GLY A 18 -33.22 -3.22 -23.71
C GLY A 18 -31.90 -3.04 -22.96
N ILE A 19 -30.84 -2.62 -23.65
CA ILE A 19 -29.53 -2.32 -23.06
C ILE A 19 -29.63 -1.14 -22.08
N GLN A 20 -30.28 -0.03 -22.47
CA GLN A 20 -30.47 1.13 -21.60
C GLN A 20 -31.24 0.78 -20.32
N THR A 21 -32.32 0.01 -20.47
CA THR A 21 -33.14 -0.46 -19.34
C THR A 21 -32.31 -1.38 -18.43
N GLY A 22 -31.49 -2.27 -19.01
CA GLY A 22 -30.59 -3.12 -18.26
C GLY A 22 -29.53 -2.34 -17.47
N VAL A 23 -28.95 -1.30 -18.07
CA VAL A 23 -28.00 -0.39 -17.38
C VAL A 23 -28.69 0.38 -16.26
N ALA A 24 -29.89 0.92 -16.49
CA ALA A 24 -30.67 1.62 -15.47
C ALA A 24 -31.01 0.71 -14.29
N SER A 25 -31.45 -0.51 -14.57
CA SER A 25 -31.77 -1.51 -13.55
C SER A 25 -30.54 -1.89 -12.71
N LYS A 26 -29.38 -2.07 -13.34
CA LYS A 26 -28.12 -2.33 -12.63
C LYS A 26 -27.69 -1.15 -11.76
N ASN A 27 -27.86 0.09 -12.22
CA ASN A 27 -27.59 1.30 -11.44
C ASN A 27 -28.51 1.39 -10.20
N ILE A 28 -29.78 1.07 -10.36
CA ILE A 28 -30.75 1.05 -9.25
C ILE A 28 -30.43 -0.05 -8.25
N ALA A 29 -30.18 -1.26 -8.74
CA ALA A 29 -29.85 -2.40 -7.88
C ALA A 29 -28.59 -2.18 -7.05
N ASN A 30 -27.62 -1.38 -7.56
CA ASN A 30 -26.37 -1.08 -6.89
C ASN A 30 -26.28 0.33 -6.31
N ALA A 31 -27.41 1.04 -6.17
CA ALA A 31 -27.43 2.44 -5.72
C ALA A 31 -26.84 2.64 -4.32
N GLN A 32 -26.86 1.61 -3.48
CA GLN A 32 -26.29 1.63 -2.12
C GLN A 32 -24.92 0.96 -2.02
N ASN A 33 -24.38 0.45 -3.12
CA ASN A 33 -23.06 -0.17 -3.13
C ASN A 33 -21.97 0.91 -3.30
N ALA A 34 -21.19 1.18 -2.25
CA ALA A 34 -20.13 2.19 -2.25
C ALA A 34 -19.01 1.91 -3.28
N ASN A 35 -18.85 0.66 -3.73
CA ASN A 35 -17.84 0.26 -4.70
C ASN A 35 -18.37 0.24 -6.14
N TYR A 36 -19.65 0.59 -6.34
CA TYR A 36 -20.26 0.61 -7.66
C TYR A 36 -20.16 2.00 -8.30
N VAL A 37 -19.65 2.06 -9.51
CA VAL A 37 -19.66 3.28 -10.33
C VAL A 37 -20.83 3.25 -11.28
N ARG A 38 -21.67 4.30 -11.24
CA ARG A 38 -22.81 4.48 -12.14
C ARG A 38 -22.36 4.35 -13.59
N ARG A 39 -23.11 3.60 -14.40
CA ARG A 39 -22.90 3.44 -15.83
C ARG A 39 -23.97 4.17 -16.61
N SER A 40 -23.62 4.71 -17.77
CA SER A 40 -24.52 5.31 -18.72
C SER A 40 -24.37 4.66 -20.08
N ALA A 41 -25.49 4.38 -20.73
CA ALA A 41 -25.49 3.92 -22.10
C ALA A 41 -25.43 5.15 -23.03
N VAL A 42 -24.40 5.25 -23.84
CA VAL A 42 -24.21 6.30 -24.83
C VAL A 42 -24.66 5.79 -26.17
N LEU A 43 -25.55 6.54 -26.82
CA LEU A 43 -26.06 6.23 -28.15
C LEU A 43 -25.24 6.95 -29.21
N THR A 44 -24.71 6.20 -30.16
CA THR A 44 -24.03 6.77 -31.34
C THR A 44 -24.82 6.39 -32.59
N THR A 45 -25.12 7.38 -33.41
CA THR A 45 -25.85 7.15 -34.66
C THR A 45 -24.87 6.81 -35.78
N GLY A 46 -24.97 5.59 -36.32
CA GLY A 46 -24.21 5.15 -37.50
C GLY A 46 -24.79 5.72 -38.81
N GLY A 47 -24.02 5.67 -39.92
CA GLY A 47 -24.40 6.23 -41.21
C GLY A 47 -25.68 5.65 -41.83
N ASN A 48 -26.20 4.50 -41.39
CA ASN A 48 -27.43 3.87 -41.85
C ASN A 48 -28.55 3.93 -40.78
N GLY A 49 -28.48 4.88 -39.81
CA GLY A 49 -29.46 4.98 -38.72
C GLY A 49 -29.30 3.91 -37.65
N SER A 50 -28.28 3.05 -37.73
CA SER A 50 -27.96 2.10 -36.68
C SER A 50 -27.44 2.82 -35.45
N LEU A 51 -28.09 2.61 -34.32
CA LEU A 51 -27.64 3.13 -33.04
C LEU A 51 -26.70 2.09 -32.42
N VAL A 52 -25.46 2.51 -32.19
CA VAL A 52 -24.48 1.71 -31.43
C VAL A 52 -24.51 2.20 -29.99
N VAL A 53 -24.68 1.30 -29.03
CA VAL A 53 -24.69 1.64 -27.61
C VAL A 53 -23.32 1.32 -27.03
N ALA A 54 -22.61 2.35 -26.60
CA ALA A 54 -21.44 2.22 -25.74
C ALA A 54 -21.87 2.36 -24.27
N ILE A 55 -21.32 1.54 -23.39
CA ILE A 55 -21.56 1.66 -21.94
C ILE A 55 -20.34 2.31 -21.31
N GLU A 56 -20.51 3.53 -20.83
CA GLU A 56 -19.44 4.29 -20.18
C GLU A 56 -19.64 4.35 -18.67
N ARG A 57 -18.54 4.36 -17.92
CA ARG A 57 -18.55 4.63 -16.50
C ARG A 57 -18.61 6.14 -16.26
N SER A 58 -19.56 6.60 -15.47
CA SER A 58 -19.66 8.00 -15.04
C SER A 58 -18.62 8.26 -13.94
N GLN A 59 -17.35 8.29 -14.32
CA GLN A 59 -16.22 8.42 -13.43
C GLN A 59 -15.44 9.70 -13.73
N ASN A 60 -15.11 10.47 -12.69
CA ASN A 60 -14.15 11.56 -12.82
C ASN A 60 -12.72 10.97 -12.76
N LEU A 61 -12.14 10.76 -13.93
CA LEU A 61 -10.79 10.15 -14.05
C LEU A 61 -9.71 10.98 -13.34
N ALA A 62 -9.84 12.32 -13.29
CA ALA A 62 -8.88 13.17 -12.60
C ALA A 62 -8.93 12.92 -11.08
N LEU A 63 -10.14 12.89 -10.52
CA LEU A 63 -10.35 12.62 -9.10
C LEU A 63 -9.94 11.18 -8.73
N TYR A 64 -10.21 10.22 -9.60
CA TYR A 64 -9.79 8.83 -9.41
C TYR A 64 -8.27 8.69 -9.37
N ARG A 65 -7.55 9.31 -10.33
CA ARG A 65 -6.08 9.33 -10.34
C ARG A 65 -5.51 10.00 -9.09
N GLN A 66 -6.08 11.14 -8.68
CA GLN A 66 -5.66 11.83 -7.47
C GLN A 66 -5.87 10.97 -6.21
N THR A 67 -6.98 10.22 -6.15
CA THR A 67 -7.25 9.32 -5.02
C THR A 67 -6.23 8.18 -4.96
N ILE A 68 -5.90 7.58 -6.10
CA ILE A 68 -4.86 6.52 -6.18
C ILE A 68 -3.51 7.07 -5.76
N GLU A 69 -3.12 8.24 -6.28
CA GLU A 69 -1.85 8.89 -5.93
C GLU A 69 -1.77 9.21 -4.43
N SER A 70 -2.82 9.81 -3.87
CA SER A 70 -2.89 10.12 -2.44
C SER A 70 -2.84 8.87 -1.57
N SER A 71 -3.53 7.79 -1.98
CA SER A 71 -3.51 6.51 -1.29
C SER A 71 -2.13 5.86 -1.32
N SER A 72 -1.45 5.93 -2.47
CA SER A 72 -0.07 5.44 -2.63
C SER A 72 0.91 6.20 -1.73
N LEU A 73 0.85 7.54 -1.74
CA LEU A 73 1.67 8.40 -0.88
C LEU A 73 1.43 8.12 0.61
N TYR A 74 0.16 8.01 1.01
CA TYR A 74 -0.20 7.68 2.40
C TYR A 74 0.36 6.32 2.83
N SER A 75 0.24 5.31 1.98
CA SER A 75 0.76 3.97 2.26
C SER A 75 2.29 3.97 2.38
N GLY A 76 2.99 4.70 1.50
CA GLY A 76 4.43 4.87 1.57
C GLY A 76 4.88 5.56 2.86
N GLN A 77 4.21 6.64 3.25
CA GLN A 77 4.51 7.34 4.51
C GLN A 77 4.23 6.48 5.74
N LYS A 78 3.17 5.68 5.71
CA LYS A 78 2.82 4.76 6.81
C LYS A 78 3.89 3.68 6.99
N ILE A 79 4.40 3.10 5.91
CA ILE A 79 5.49 2.11 5.95
C ILE A 79 6.77 2.74 6.50
N LEU A 80 7.11 3.95 6.03
CA LEU A 80 8.27 4.69 6.54
C LEU A 80 8.17 4.98 8.04
N LEU A 81 7.00 5.43 8.49
CA LEU A 81 6.75 5.69 9.92
C LEU A 81 6.91 4.40 10.73
N SER A 82 6.32 3.30 10.30
CA SER A 82 6.44 2.00 10.96
C SER A 82 7.92 1.56 11.08
N GLY A 83 8.70 1.70 10.00
CA GLY A 83 10.13 1.40 10.03
C GLY A 83 10.93 2.29 10.99
N LEU A 84 10.59 3.58 11.05
CA LEU A 84 11.22 4.52 11.98
C LEU A 84 10.86 4.20 13.44
N GLU A 85 9.63 3.78 13.72
CA GLU A 85 9.19 3.33 15.05
C GLU A 85 9.92 2.05 15.47
N GLU A 86 10.13 1.10 14.56
CA GLU A 86 10.95 -0.08 14.82
C GLU A 86 12.39 0.31 15.17
N VAL A 87 13.03 1.17 14.36
CA VAL A 87 14.40 1.67 14.66
C VAL A 87 14.43 2.42 15.99
N LYS A 88 13.43 3.25 16.30
CA LYS A 88 13.32 3.94 17.58
C LYS A 88 13.23 2.94 18.75
N SER A 89 12.47 1.86 18.60
CA SER A 89 12.38 0.80 19.60
C SER A 89 13.73 0.13 19.84
N LEU A 90 14.55 -0.08 18.81
CA LEU A 90 15.92 -0.61 18.93
C LEU A 90 16.86 0.30 19.71
N MET A 91 16.65 1.60 19.61
CA MET A 91 17.44 2.60 20.35
C MET A 91 16.97 2.81 21.79
N GLY A 92 16.12 1.90 22.32
CA GLY A 92 15.58 1.92 23.68
C GLY A 92 14.16 2.47 23.78
N GLY A 93 13.54 2.87 22.67
CA GLY A 93 12.14 3.36 22.66
C GLY A 93 11.93 4.55 23.57
N ASN A 94 10.98 4.40 24.54
CA ASN A 94 10.73 5.37 25.60
C ASN A 94 11.55 5.08 26.87
N ASP A 95 12.19 3.91 26.94
CA ASP A 95 13.05 3.47 28.04
C ASP A 95 14.51 3.66 27.64
N TYR A 96 15.00 4.89 27.85
CA TYR A 96 16.37 5.25 27.50
C TYR A 96 17.44 4.51 28.33
N GLU A 97 17.08 3.91 29.47
CA GLU A 97 18.04 3.22 30.34
C GLU A 97 18.61 1.95 29.68
N THR A 98 17.84 1.32 28.79
CA THR A 98 18.26 0.12 28.04
C THR A 98 18.89 0.44 26.69
N SER A 99 18.94 1.71 26.32
CA SER A 99 19.53 2.13 25.03
C SER A 99 21.05 1.94 25.01
N PRO A 100 21.65 1.63 23.85
CA PRO A 100 23.10 1.58 23.71
C PRO A 100 23.81 2.85 24.20
N SER A 101 23.19 4.03 24.00
CA SER A 101 23.72 5.32 24.46
C SER A 101 23.74 5.43 25.98
N ALA A 102 22.72 4.95 26.69
CA ALA A 102 22.69 4.93 28.14
C ALA A 102 23.72 3.95 28.70
N ILE A 103 23.87 2.77 28.08
CA ILE A 103 24.89 1.79 28.49
C ILE A 103 26.29 2.35 28.28
N ILE A 104 26.56 3.10 27.20
CA ILE A 104 27.84 3.81 26.99
C ILE A 104 28.08 4.84 28.11
N ALA A 105 27.06 5.61 28.48
CA ALA A 105 27.18 6.58 29.57
C ALA A 105 27.49 5.89 30.92
N ASN A 106 26.82 4.75 31.18
CA ASN A 106 27.06 3.95 32.36
C ASN A 106 28.49 3.35 32.37
N LEU A 107 28.95 2.82 31.25
CA LEU A 107 30.33 2.33 31.10
C LEU A 107 31.35 3.43 31.39
N ARG A 108 31.14 4.62 30.84
CA ARG A 108 32.00 5.79 31.12
C ARG A 108 32.04 6.11 32.61
N ASN A 109 30.87 6.17 33.28
CA ASN A 109 30.78 6.45 34.72
C ASN A 109 31.50 5.37 35.54
N ASN A 110 31.31 4.09 35.19
CA ASN A 110 31.97 2.98 35.86
C ASN A 110 33.49 3.01 35.67
N LEU A 111 33.99 3.38 34.50
CA LEU A 111 35.42 3.59 34.22
C LEU A 111 36.01 4.73 35.06
N GLN A 112 35.27 5.86 35.19
CA GLN A 112 35.72 6.99 36.05
C GLN A 112 35.78 6.57 37.53
N THR A 113 34.80 5.79 38.01
CA THR A 113 34.78 5.26 39.36
C THR A 113 35.93 4.31 39.61
N TRP A 114 36.22 3.41 38.62
CA TRP A 114 37.37 2.50 38.71
C TRP A 114 38.71 3.24 38.68
N ALA A 115 38.85 4.27 37.85
CA ALA A 115 40.05 5.13 37.84
C ALA A 115 40.32 5.78 39.20
N SER A 116 39.27 6.11 39.97
CA SER A 116 39.39 6.70 41.31
C SER A 116 39.69 5.67 42.38
N LYS A 117 39.35 4.36 42.12
CA LYS A 117 39.47 3.26 43.10
C LYS A 117 40.02 1.99 42.44
N PRO A 118 41.25 2.02 41.90
CA PRO A 118 41.75 0.92 41.07
C PRO A 118 42.01 -0.39 41.82
N SER A 119 42.11 -0.37 43.14
CA SER A 119 42.29 -1.55 43.96
C SER A 119 41.00 -2.29 44.35
N GLU A 120 39.83 -1.67 44.05
CA GLU A 120 38.53 -2.32 44.31
C GLU A 120 38.15 -3.27 43.17
N THR A 121 38.34 -4.58 43.36
CA THR A 121 38.05 -5.61 42.36
C THR A 121 36.58 -5.65 41.94
N THR A 122 35.66 -5.31 42.86
CA THR A 122 34.22 -5.23 42.58
C THR A 122 33.87 -4.15 41.59
N VAL A 123 34.54 -3.01 41.64
CA VAL A 123 34.34 -1.91 40.68
C VAL A 123 34.86 -2.31 39.30
N GLY A 124 36.02 -2.98 39.24
CA GLY A 124 36.53 -3.54 37.98
C GLY A 124 35.62 -4.60 37.37
N ALA A 125 35.04 -5.46 38.17
CA ALA A 125 34.05 -6.43 37.72
C ALA A 125 32.80 -5.75 37.11
N THR A 126 32.31 -4.66 37.70
CA THR A 126 31.18 -3.87 37.21
C THR A 126 31.50 -3.24 35.83
N VAL A 127 32.72 -2.74 35.62
CA VAL A 127 33.16 -2.22 34.31
C VAL A 127 33.11 -3.32 33.26
N ILE A 128 33.62 -4.51 33.56
CA ILE A 128 33.61 -5.65 32.63
C ILE A 128 32.16 -6.06 32.28
N SER A 129 31.30 -6.17 33.30
CA SER A 129 29.87 -6.50 33.07
C SER A 129 29.21 -5.48 32.16
N THR A 130 29.36 -4.18 32.44
CA THR A 130 28.77 -3.12 31.61
C THR A 130 29.35 -3.10 30.18
N ALA A 131 30.60 -3.44 30.00
CA ALA A 131 31.21 -3.58 28.67
C ALA A 131 30.62 -4.78 27.89
N VAL A 132 30.37 -5.90 28.57
CA VAL A 132 29.67 -7.05 27.99
C VAL A 132 28.23 -6.70 27.61
N ASP A 133 27.53 -6.00 28.50
CA ASP A 133 26.16 -5.56 28.24
C ASP A 133 26.10 -4.61 27.01
N LEU A 134 27.08 -3.70 26.88
CA LEU A 134 27.20 -2.86 25.70
C LEU A 134 27.43 -3.68 24.41
N ALA A 135 28.34 -4.63 24.44
CA ALA A 135 28.61 -5.49 23.29
C ALA A 135 27.37 -6.28 22.88
N ASN A 136 26.66 -6.86 23.83
CA ASN A 136 25.42 -7.58 23.59
C ASN A 136 24.33 -6.67 23.01
N SER A 137 24.17 -5.45 23.56
CA SER A 137 23.21 -4.46 23.08
C SER A 137 23.50 -4.05 21.63
N LEU A 138 24.75 -3.80 21.27
CA LEU A 138 25.16 -3.45 19.91
C LEU A 138 24.97 -4.61 18.93
N ASN A 139 25.30 -5.84 19.33
CA ASN A 139 25.06 -7.02 18.50
C ASN A 139 23.56 -7.22 18.24
N THR A 140 22.73 -7.12 19.29
CA THR A 140 21.28 -7.22 19.17
C THR A 140 20.72 -6.14 18.24
N ALA A 141 21.18 -4.89 18.37
CA ALA A 141 20.75 -3.80 17.50
C ALA A 141 21.16 -4.05 16.05
N SER A 142 22.37 -4.58 15.79
CA SER A 142 22.82 -4.93 14.45
C SER A 142 21.96 -6.04 13.82
N ASP A 143 21.69 -7.11 14.57
CA ASP A 143 20.89 -8.24 14.10
C ASP A 143 19.45 -7.82 13.77
N GLN A 144 18.87 -6.97 14.62
CA GLN A 144 17.53 -6.43 14.40
C GLN A 144 17.47 -5.49 13.20
N LEU A 145 18.47 -4.62 12.99
CA LEU A 145 18.56 -3.80 11.78
C LEU A 145 18.64 -4.65 10.50
N GLN A 146 19.39 -5.74 10.55
CA GLN A 146 19.47 -6.67 9.42
C GLN A 146 18.14 -7.38 9.18
N ALA A 147 17.42 -7.76 10.24
CA ALA A 147 16.10 -8.36 10.16
C ALA A 147 15.07 -7.39 9.55
N ILE A 148 15.10 -6.10 9.92
CA ILE A 148 14.26 -5.06 9.33
C ILE A 148 14.55 -4.92 7.83
N ARG A 149 15.83 -4.84 7.44
CA ARG A 149 16.22 -4.75 6.02
C ARG A 149 15.74 -5.95 5.22
N LYS A 150 15.95 -7.16 5.76
CA LYS A 150 15.49 -8.39 5.09
C LYS A 150 13.98 -8.40 4.91
N ARG A 151 13.21 -7.99 5.93
CA ARG A 151 11.75 -7.90 5.85
C ARG A 151 11.33 -6.91 4.76
N ALA A 152 11.97 -5.73 4.70
CA ALA A 152 11.68 -4.76 3.66
C ALA A 152 11.96 -5.30 2.25
N ASP A 153 13.05 -6.05 2.06
CA ASP A 153 13.36 -6.71 0.79
C ASP A 153 12.33 -7.79 0.42
N ASP A 154 11.87 -8.56 1.41
CA ASP A 154 10.86 -9.61 1.20
C ASP A 154 9.49 -8.98 0.88
N ASP A 155 9.09 -7.89 1.54
CA ASP A 155 7.85 -7.14 1.28
C ASP A 155 7.86 -6.53 -0.14
N ILE A 156 9.01 -5.98 -0.58
CA ILE A 156 9.17 -5.48 -1.96
C ILE A 156 8.99 -6.60 -2.98
N LYS A 157 9.63 -7.76 -2.78
CA LYS A 157 9.50 -8.90 -3.67
C LYS A 157 8.06 -9.38 -3.76
N GLN A 158 7.38 -9.53 -2.63
CA GLN A 158 5.98 -9.92 -2.59
C GLN A 158 5.10 -8.90 -3.31
N GLY A 159 5.29 -7.60 -3.08
CA GLY A 159 4.54 -6.55 -3.76
C GLY A 159 4.73 -6.57 -5.28
N VAL A 160 5.96 -6.83 -5.76
CA VAL A 160 6.24 -6.99 -7.21
C VAL A 160 5.56 -8.23 -7.78
N GLU A 161 5.57 -9.35 -7.05
CA GLU A 161 4.87 -10.57 -7.49
C GLU A 161 3.36 -10.37 -7.56
N GLU A 162 2.76 -9.66 -6.60
CA GLU A 162 1.34 -9.31 -6.62
C GLU A 162 0.98 -8.40 -7.79
N LEU A 163 1.80 -7.37 -8.07
CA LEU A 163 1.62 -6.50 -9.23
C LEU A 163 1.71 -7.28 -10.55
N ASN A 164 2.66 -8.18 -10.67
CA ASN A 164 2.81 -9.00 -11.87
C ASN A 164 1.65 -9.99 -12.09
N LYS A 165 0.96 -10.40 -11.02
CA LYS A 165 -0.27 -11.21 -11.14
C LYS A 165 -1.48 -10.39 -11.59
N LEU A 166 -1.53 -9.10 -11.26
CA LEU A 166 -2.63 -8.21 -11.64
C LEU A 166 -2.47 -7.65 -13.05
N ALA A 167 -1.23 -7.44 -13.52
CA ALA A 167 -0.96 -6.89 -14.84
C ALA A 167 -1.56 -7.66 -16.05
N PRO A 168 -1.63 -9.01 -16.07
CA PRO A 168 -2.26 -9.74 -17.17
C PRO A 168 -3.79 -9.60 -17.22
N ILE A 169 -4.45 -9.28 -16.10
CA ILE A 169 -5.92 -9.19 -16.03
C ILE A 169 -6.43 -7.94 -16.75
N GLU A 170 -5.66 -6.84 -16.77
CA GLU A 170 -6.03 -5.63 -17.52
C GLU A 170 -5.88 -5.80 -19.05
N GLY A 171 -5.04 -6.72 -19.52
CA GLY A 171 -4.84 -7.00 -20.94
C GLY A 171 -5.99 -7.79 -21.59
N GLU A 172 -6.67 -8.66 -20.84
CA GLU A 172 -7.78 -9.47 -21.36
C GLU A 172 -9.12 -8.69 -21.44
N GLU A 173 -9.32 -7.65 -20.63
CA GLU A 173 -10.53 -6.82 -20.71
C GLU A 173 -10.54 -5.88 -21.94
N THR A 174 -9.40 -5.63 -22.59
CA THR A 174 -9.32 -4.78 -23.79
C THR A 174 -9.51 -5.52 -25.10
N GLU A 175 -9.44 -6.87 -25.14
CA GLU A 175 -9.69 -7.68 -26.34
C GLU A 175 -11.17 -8.06 -26.54
N LEU A 176 -12.04 -7.81 -25.56
CA LEU A 176 -13.48 -8.15 -25.61
C LEU A 176 -14.41 -6.92 -25.81
N ALA A 177 -13.86 -5.78 -26.25
CA ALA A 177 -14.64 -4.57 -26.55
C ALA A 177 -14.73 -4.39 -28.13
#